data_e21089b8b9e5fd751ccd64584992cf09
#
_entry.id   e21089b8b9e5fd751ccd64584992cf09
#
_cell.length_a   1.000
_cell.length_b   1.000
_cell.length_c   1.000
_cell.angle_alpha   90.00
_cell.angle_beta   90.00
_cell.angle_gamma   90.00
#
_symmetry.space_group_name_H-M   'P 1'
#
loop_
_entity.id
_entity.type
_entity.pdbx_description
1 polymer ?
#
loop_
_entity_poly.entity_id
_entity_poly.type
_entity_poly.pdbx_seq_one_letter_code
_entity_poly.pdbx_strand_id
1 'polypeptide(L)'
;MRACIVNYNTPRLACAAVLSLWKHTPGVRVTVLDNSDRLAIRDSEHWAGLVSSPLVEVIDNTKGQIVDWKEFLGRYPDREPSPGNDYGSAKHCYSVQWLSDYVGEPFLLMDSDVLVRRDVTEFFLHPDCAWVGQTGENVKKRFGYDIQKVQPFICFLNVPLLQRHGIRYFNGEYMWNLTSVRPNHRYDTGAWLLRACREAGLQGHELPIGDYIRHLGHGSWRGRPVADFLSLNRQLWC
;
A
#
# COMPACT_ATOMS: atom_id res chain seq x y z
N MET A 1 7.89 -12.49 10.57
CA MET A 1 7.02 -11.87 9.56
C MET A 1 7.00 -10.36 9.80
N ARG A 2 6.90 -9.59 8.73
CA ARG A 2 6.78 -8.12 8.77
C ARG A 2 5.60 -7.68 7.90
N ALA A 3 4.87 -6.67 8.34
CA ALA A 3 3.92 -5.94 7.53
C ALA A 3 4.37 -4.48 7.35
N CYS A 4 4.08 -3.88 6.20
CA CYS A 4 4.37 -2.48 5.92
C CYS A 4 3.07 -1.75 5.55
N ILE A 5 2.88 -0.56 6.12
CA ILE A 5 1.71 0.28 5.91
C ILE A 5 2.17 1.67 5.47
N VAL A 6 1.57 2.19 4.41
CA VAL A 6 1.69 3.60 4.05
C VAL A 6 0.49 4.33 4.63
N ASN A 7 0.73 5.25 5.58
CA ASN A 7 -0.32 6.06 6.18
C ASN A 7 -0.33 7.49 5.61
N TYR A 8 -1.53 7.99 5.32
CA TYR A 8 -1.73 9.39 4.95
C TYR A 8 -3.02 9.92 5.60
N ASN A 9 -2.86 10.72 6.66
CA ASN A 9 -3.96 11.37 7.39
C ASN A 9 -5.04 10.42 7.97
N THR A 10 -4.72 9.13 8.17
CA THR A 10 -5.67 8.13 8.67
C THR A 10 -5.16 7.34 9.89
N PRO A 11 -4.62 8.01 10.94
CA PRO A 11 -3.95 7.32 12.07
C PRO A 11 -4.88 6.35 12.81
N ARG A 12 -6.18 6.66 12.95
CA ARG A 12 -7.13 5.75 13.59
C ARG A 12 -7.35 4.46 12.78
N LEU A 13 -7.39 4.57 11.45
CA LEU A 13 -7.50 3.41 10.57
C LEU A 13 -6.20 2.59 10.62
N ALA A 14 -5.05 3.24 10.53
CA ALA A 14 -3.76 2.55 10.64
C ALA A 14 -3.63 1.79 11.97
N CYS A 15 -4.04 2.40 13.09
CA CYS A 15 -4.07 1.72 14.38
C CYS A 15 -5.01 0.50 14.36
N ALA A 16 -6.22 0.64 13.84
CA ALA A 16 -7.17 -0.46 13.76
C ALA A 16 -6.68 -1.58 12.82
N ALA A 17 -6.00 -1.22 11.71
CA ALA A 17 -5.37 -2.18 10.81
C ALA A 17 -4.31 -3.02 11.55
N VAL A 18 -3.42 -2.38 12.31
CA VAL A 18 -2.39 -3.08 13.10
C VAL A 18 -3.00 -3.94 14.19
N LEU A 19 -3.97 -3.41 14.96
CA LEU A 19 -4.64 -4.17 16.03
C LEU A 19 -5.37 -5.39 15.46
N SER A 20 -6.07 -5.24 14.33
CA SER A 20 -6.73 -6.35 13.66
C SER A 20 -5.73 -7.39 13.15
N LEU A 21 -4.57 -6.95 12.63
CA LEU A 21 -3.50 -7.86 12.22
C LEU A 21 -3.01 -8.68 13.42
N TRP A 22 -2.69 -8.04 14.54
CA TRP A 22 -2.21 -8.74 15.73
C TRP A 22 -3.24 -9.65 16.39
N LYS A 23 -4.50 -9.31 16.29
CA LYS A 23 -5.60 -10.16 16.78
C LYS A 23 -5.64 -11.51 16.06
N HIS A 24 -5.34 -11.52 14.77
CA HIS A 24 -5.43 -12.72 13.93
C HIS A 24 -4.06 -13.37 13.66
N THR A 25 -2.98 -12.57 13.69
CA THR A 25 -1.61 -13.04 13.49
C THR A 25 -0.69 -12.33 14.49
N PRO A 26 -0.62 -12.81 15.75
CA PRO A 26 0.18 -12.19 16.80
C PRO A 26 1.68 -12.16 16.46
N GLY A 27 2.38 -11.13 16.90
CA GLY A 27 3.83 -11.04 16.81
C GLY A 27 4.38 -10.59 15.45
N VAL A 28 3.53 -10.22 14.51
CA VAL A 28 3.97 -9.58 13.24
C VAL A 28 4.56 -8.22 13.56
N ARG A 29 5.80 -7.97 13.13
CA ARG A 29 6.40 -6.62 13.20
C ARG A 29 5.76 -5.75 12.14
N VAL A 30 5.51 -4.49 12.47
CA VAL A 30 4.86 -3.54 11.55
C VAL A 30 5.74 -2.31 11.36
N THR A 31 5.99 -1.95 10.11
CA THR A 31 6.62 -0.68 9.75
C THR A 31 5.56 0.22 9.14
N VAL A 32 5.34 1.39 9.72
CA VAL A 32 4.40 2.40 9.20
C VAL A 32 5.20 3.58 8.67
N LEU A 33 5.09 3.83 7.37
CA LEU A 33 5.57 5.08 6.77
C LEU A 33 4.46 6.12 6.82
N ASP A 34 4.64 7.13 7.65
CA ASP A 34 3.65 8.18 7.89
C ASP A 34 3.93 9.41 7.02
N ASN A 35 3.19 9.56 5.95
CA ASN A 35 3.23 10.69 5.02
C ASN A 35 2.18 11.77 5.34
N SER A 36 1.60 11.77 6.54
CA SER A 36 0.55 12.72 6.90
C SER A 36 1.03 14.16 6.86
N ASP A 37 0.21 15.05 6.32
CA ASP A 37 0.44 16.50 6.30
C ASP A 37 -0.37 17.25 7.38
N ARG A 38 -1.27 16.55 8.09
CA ARG A 38 -2.13 17.09 9.14
C ARG A 38 -1.72 16.56 10.51
N LEU A 39 -0.78 17.24 11.16
CA LEU A 39 -0.23 16.82 12.46
C LEU A 39 -1.30 16.66 13.57
N ALA A 40 -2.33 17.51 13.58
CA ALA A 40 -3.41 17.45 14.58
C ALA A 40 -4.17 16.11 14.63
N ILE A 41 -4.06 15.29 13.59
CA ILE A 41 -4.71 13.97 13.54
C ILE A 41 -3.90 12.92 14.31
N ARG A 42 -2.61 13.18 14.57
CA ARG A 42 -1.70 12.23 15.24
C ARG A 42 -1.80 12.25 16.77
N ASP A 43 -2.43 13.27 17.34
CA ASP A 43 -2.58 13.45 18.79
C ASP A 43 -3.68 12.57 19.40
N SER A 44 -3.89 11.37 18.86
CA SER A 44 -4.84 10.43 19.44
C SER A 44 -4.14 9.42 20.34
N GLU A 45 -4.79 9.04 21.46
CA GLU A 45 -4.30 7.99 22.36
C GLU A 45 -3.99 6.68 21.59
N HIS A 46 -4.76 6.39 20.55
CA HIS A 46 -4.57 5.21 19.69
C HIS A 46 -3.22 5.28 18.96
N TRP A 47 -2.85 6.47 18.41
CA TRP A 47 -1.57 6.65 17.74
C TRP A 47 -0.42 6.55 18.73
N ALA A 48 -0.53 7.17 19.90
CA ALA A 48 0.48 7.09 20.94
C ALA A 48 0.70 5.64 21.40
N GLY A 49 -0.38 4.87 21.57
CA GLY A 49 -0.32 3.46 21.90
C GLY A 49 0.36 2.61 20.80
N LEU A 50 0.11 2.94 19.53
CA LEU A 50 0.75 2.27 18.41
C LEU A 50 2.26 2.52 18.39
N VAL A 51 2.67 3.79 18.50
CA VAL A 51 4.07 4.23 18.46
C VAL A 51 4.89 3.66 19.63
N SER A 52 4.26 3.44 20.79
CA SER A 52 4.93 2.88 21.96
C SER A 52 5.15 1.36 21.91
N SER A 53 4.55 0.66 20.96
CA SER A 53 4.69 -0.79 20.83
C SER A 53 6.07 -1.18 20.29
N PRO A 54 6.79 -2.12 20.94
CA PRO A 54 8.09 -2.60 20.45
C PRO A 54 8.00 -3.39 19.13
N LEU A 55 6.79 -3.74 18.70
CA LEU A 55 6.54 -4.41 17.42
C LEU A 55 6.25 -3.43 16.29
N VAL A 56 6.18 -2.12 16.57
CA VAL A 56 5.90 -1.09 15.57
C VAL A 56 7.09 -0.16 15.42
N GLU A 57 7.49 0.02 14.20
CA GLU A 57 8.41 1.06 13.76
C GLU A 57 7.61 2.10 12.99
N VAL A 58 7.59 3.35 13.46
CA VAL A 58 6.96 4.46 12.72
C VAL A 58 8.06 5.32 12.12
N ILE A 59 8.03 5.44 10.80
CA ILE A 59 8.92 6.30 10.02
C ILE A 59 8.17 7.59 9.74
N ASP A 60 8.60 8.67 10.39
CA ASP A 60 7.99 9.99 10.27
C ASP A 60 8.48 10.69 9.00
N ASN A 61 7.63 10.72 7.98
CA ASN A 61 7.85 11.50 6.75
C ASN A 61 6.91 12.70 6.63
N THR A 62 6.32 13.16 7.71
CA THR A 62 5.36 14.29 7.69
C THR A 62 5.95 15.60 7.18
N LYS A 63 7.27 15.73 7.21
CA LYS A 63 8.02 16.88 6.67
C LYS A 63 8.55 16.63 5.24
N GLY A 64 8.29 15.47 4.66
CA GLY A 64 8.77 15.09 3.34
C GLY A 64 10.29 14.91 3.23
N GLN A 65 11.00 14.68 4.35
CA GLN A 65 12.46 14.59 4.37
C GLN A 65 12.98 13.22 3.92
N ILE A 66 12.17 12.17 4.03
CA ILE A 66 12.55 10.79 3.74
C ILE A 66 12.10 10.41 2.34
N VAL A 67 10.84 10.71 2.01
CA VAL A 67 10.29 10.57 0.66
C VAL A 67 9.98 11.97 0.17
N ASP A 68 10.94 12.61 -0.49
CA ASP A 68 10.78 13.97 -1.01
C ASP A 68 9.98 13.92 -2.32
N TRP A 69 8.70 14.23 -2.17
CA TRP A 69 7.80 14.29 -3.32
C TRP A 69 8.11 15.44 -4.28
N LYS A 70 8.68 16.55 -3.79
CA LYS A 70 9.05 17.68 -4.63
C LYS A 70 10.28 17.34 -5.49
N GLU A 71 11.28 16.71 -4.89
CA GLU A 71 12.43 16.19 -5.64
C GLU A 71 11.98 15.19 -6.69
N PHE A 72 11.07 14.28 -6.30
CA PHE A 72 10.50 13.31 -7.20
C PHE A 72 9.81 13.96 -8.40
N LEU A 73 8.94 14.95 -8.18
CA LEU A 73 8.29 15.70 -9.27
C LEU A 73 9.30 16.42 -10.17
N GLY A 74 10.40 16.92 -9.61
CA GLY A 74 11.49 17.52 -10.37
C GLY A 74 12.12 16.58 -11.40
N ARG A 75 12.07 15.27 -11.18
CA ARG A 75 12.53 14.26 -12.15
C ARG A 75 11.55 14.03 -13.31
N TYR A 76 10.31 14.48 -13.16
CA TYR A 76 9.23 14.29 -14.14
C TYR A 76 8.50 15.63 -14.39
N PRO A 77 9.23 16.70 -14.85
CA PRO A 77 8.67 18.06 -14.91
C PRO A 77 7.50 18.17 -15.89
N ASP A 78 7.45 17.30 -16.90
CA ASP A 78 6.40 17.28 -17.92
C ASP A 78 5.17 16.44 -17.51
N ARG A 79 5.11 16.01 -16.24
CA ARG A 79 4.04 15.17 -15.75
C ARG A 79 3.05 15.99 -14.94
N GLU A 80 1.78 15.79 -15.22
CA GLU A 80 0.67 16.42 -14.52
C GLU A 80 -0.19 15.36 -13.82
N PRO A 81 -0.85 15.72 -12.69
CA PRO A 81 -1.81 14.83 -12.07
C PRO A 81 -2.97 14.56 -13.04
N SER A 82 -3.48 13.34 -13.04
CA SER A 82 -4.71 13.07 -13.78
C SER A 82 -5.88 13.82 -13.12
N PRO A 83 -6.86 14.29 -13.91
CA PRO A 83 -7.99 15.03 -13.37
C PRO A 83 -8.67 14.28 -12.22
N GLY A 84 -8.85 14.96 -11.10
CA GLY A 84 -9.48 14.41 -9.89
C GLY A 84 -8.62 13.46 -9.07
N ASN A 85 -7.30 13.39 -9.35
CA ASN A 85 -6.37 12.59 -8.56
C ASN A 85 -5.08 13.38 -8.30
N ASP A 86 -4.87 13.79 -7.08
CA ASP A 86 -3.71 14.56 -6.62
C ASP A 86 -2.48 13.65 -6.42
N TYR A 87 -1.96 13.04 -7.47
CA TYR A 87 -0.81 12.12 -7.47
C TYR A 87 -0.92 10.93 -6.49
N GLY A 88 -2.12 10.62 -5.99
CA GLY A 88 -2.30 9.66 -4.89
C GLY A 88 -1.68 8.29 -5.17
N SER A 89 -1.95 7.70 -6.35
CA SER A 89 -1.38 6.40 -6.72
C SER A 89 0.13 6.45 -6.89
N ALA A 90 0.68 7.53 -7.45
CA ALA A 90 2.12 7.68 -7.62
C ALA A 90 2.83 7.87 -6.28
N LYS A 91 2.28 8.72 -5.40
CA LYS A 91 2.80 8.89 -4.03
C LYS A 91 2.81 7.57 -3.27
N HIS A 92 1.71 6.81 -3.35
CA HIS A 92 1.62 5.51 -2.71
C HIS A 92 2.66 4.53 -3.26
N CYS A 93 2.76 4.38 -4.59
CA CYS A 93 3.74 3.48 -5.21
C CYS A 93 5.18 3.86 -4.89
N TYR A 94 5.49 5.16 -4.88
CA TYR A 94 6.82 5.66 -4.53
C TYR A 94 7.16 5.37 -3.07
N SER A 95 6.19 5.53 -2.18
CA SER A 95 6.33 5.17 -0.76
C SER A 95 6.54 3.67 -0.54
N VAL A 96 5.81 2.83 -1.27
CA VAL A 96 6.01 1.37 -1.23
C VAL A 96 7.39 0.98 -1.77
N GLN A 97 7.86 1.66 -2.83
CA GLN A 97 9.22 1.43 -3.33
C GLN A 97 10.26 1.81 -2.30
N TRP A 98 10.09 2.98 -1.65
CA TRP A 98 11.00 3.38 -0.58
C TRP A 98 11.01 2.38 0.59
N LEU A 99 9.84 1.91 1.02
CA LEU A 99 9.73 0.85 2.05
C LEU A 99 10.42 -0.44 1.61
N SER A 100 10.29 -0.82 0.34
CA SER A 100 10.97 -2.00 -0.20
C SER A 100 12.48 -1.87 -0.14
N ASP A 101 13.02 -0.69 -0.49
CA ASP A 101 14.45 -0.40 -0.44
C ASP A 101 14.95 -0.31 1.03
N TYR A 102 14.15 0.25 1.93
CA TYR A 102 14.47 0.41 3.35
C TYR A 102 14.46 -0.93 4.11
N VAL A 103 13.41 -1.73 3.91
CA VAL A 103 13.21 -2.99 4.63
C VAL A 103 14.12 -4.09 4.09
N GLY A 104 14.28 -4.18 2.76
CA GLY A 104 15.16 -5.15 2.09
C GLY A 104 14.82 -6.63 2.27
N GLU A 105 13.77 -6.95 3.03
CA GLU A 105 13.26 -8.30 3.28
C GLU A 105 11.83 -8.47 2.76
N PRO A 106 11.33 -9.71 2.59
CA PRO A 106 9.93 -9.92 2.21
C PRO A 106 8.97 -9.36 3.27
N PHE A 107 7.90 -8.70 2.82
CA PHE A 107 6.88 -8.16 3.72
C PHE A 107 5.46 -8.24 3.13
N LEU A 108 4.49 -8.15 4.02
CA LEU A 108 3.09 -7.97 3.69
C LEU A 108 2.78 -6.48 3.58
N LEU A 109 2.53 -5.98 2.36
CA LEU A 109 1.99 -4.64 2.16
C LEU A 109 0.52 -4.62 2.59
N MET A 110 0.12 -3.62 3.35
CA MET A 110 -1.27 -3.39 3.75
C MET A 110 -1.63 -1.92 3.58
N ASP A 111 -2.82 -1.63 3.07
CA ASP A 111 -3.38 -0.28 3.12
C ASP A 111 -3.80 0.06 4.56
N SER A 112 -3.75 1.34 4.92
CA SER A 112 -4.13 1.82 6.26
C SER A 112 -5.63 1.68 6.55
N ASP A 113 -6.47 1.50 5.53
CA ASP A 113 -7.93 1.41 5.63
C ASP A 113 -8.47 -0.02 5.45
N VAL A 114 -7.68 -1.02 5.81
CA VAL A 114 -8.09 -2.42 5.87
C VAL A 114 -8.15 -2.93 7.31
N LEU A 115 -9.05 -3.87 7.56
CA LEU A 115 -9.09 -4.65 8.80
C LEU A 115 -8.89 -6.13 8.46
N VAL A 116 -7.94 -6.75 9.15
CA VAL A 116 -7.65 -8.18 9.00
C VAL A 116 -8.75 -8.99 9.69
N ARG A 117 -9.18 -10.10 9.08
CA ARG A 117 -10.29 -10.95 9.53
C ARG A 117 -9.88 -12.37 9.92
N ARG A 118 -8.70 -12.80 9.47
CA ARG A 118 -8.14 -14.13 9.76
C ARG A 118 -6.62 -14.09 9.68
N ASP A 119 -5.97 -15.16 10.08
CA ASP A 119 -4.52 -15.33 10.01
C ASP A 119 -3.99 -15.09 8.58
N VAL A 120 -2.93 -14.29 8.49
CA VAL A 120 -2.28 -13.92 7.23
C VAL A 120 -0.98 -14.71 6.96
N THR A 121 -0.67 -15.70 7.78
CA THR A 121 0.55 -16.52 7.64
C THR A 121 0.66 -17.14 6.25
N GLU A 122 -0.47 -17.50 5.64
CA GLU A 122 -0.52 -18.10 4.31
C GLU A 122 0.16 -17.24 3.23
N PHE A 123 0.13 -15.92 3.35
CA PHE A 123 0.82 -15.01 2.42
C PHE A 123 2.34 -15.24 2.39
N PHE A 124 2.92 -15.79 3.45
CA PHE A 124 4.36 -16.01 3.58
C PHE A 124 4.79 -17.46 3.23
N LEU A 125 3.86 -18.33 2.87
CA LEU A 125 4.15 -19.75 2.58
C LEU A 125 4.64 -19.99 1.14
N HIS A 126 4.77 -18.94 0.33
CA HIS A 126 5.15 -19.03 -1.08
C HIS A 126 6.45 -18.25 -1.36
N PRO A 127 7.60 -18.70 -0.82
CA PRO A 127 8.86 -17.93 -0.88
C PRO A 127 9.43 -17.78 -2.30
N ASP A 128 9.00 -18.62 -3.25
CA ASP A 128 9.44 -18.57 -4.64
C ASP A 128 8.59 -17.64 -5.52
N CYS A 129 7.49 -17.12 -4.98
CA CYS A 129 6.63 -16.18 -5.68
C CYS A 129 7.12 -14.74 -5.48
N ALA A 130 7.01 -13.92 -6.53
CA ALA A 130 7.35 -12.50 -6.48
C ALA A 130 6.34 -11.70 -5.65
N TRP A 131 5.09 -12.15 -5.66
CA TRP A 131 3.99 -11.60 -4.88
C TRP A 131 2.98 -12.69 -4.53
N VAL A 132 2.24 -12.48 -3.44
CA VAL A 132 1.09 -13.31 -3.04
C VAL A 132 -0.06 -12.37 -2.71
N GLY A 133 -1.22 -12.59 -3.33
CA GLY A 133 -2.38 -11.73 -3.14
C GLY A 133 -3.44 -12.01 -4.19
N GLN A 134 -4.23 -11.02 -4.55
CA GLN A 134 -5.27 -11.15 -5.55
C GLN A 134 -5.01 -10.23 -6.72
N THR A 135 -5.11 -10.75 -7.95
CA THR A 135 -5.20 -9.88 -9.10
C THR A 135 -6.65 -9.39 -9.29
N GLY A 136 -6.78 -8.23 -9.85
CA GLY A 136 -8.07 -7.64 -10.17
C GLY A 136 -7.96 -6.72 -11.37
N GLU A 137 -9.07 -6.53 -12.05
CA GLU A 137 -9.16 -5.60 -13.16
C GLU A 137 -9.58 -4.22 -12.66
N ASN A 138 -8.81 -3.22 -13.01
CA ASN A 138 -9.24 -1.83 -12.88
C ASN A 138 -9.78 -1.37 -14.23
N VAL A 139 -11.02 -1.73 -14.53
CA VAL A 139 -11.69 -1.34 -15.76
C VAL A 139 -12.01 0.15 -15.70
N LYS A 140 -11.13 0.99 -16.19
CA LYS A 140 -11.39 2.40 -16.38
C LYS A 140 -11.95 2.62 -17.79
N LYS A 141 -13.20 2.21 -18.01
CA LYS A 141 -13.95 2.42 -19.27
C LYS A 141 -13.85 3.86 -19.77
N ARG A 142 -13.76 4.84 -18.86
CA ARG A 142 -13.59 6.26 -19.18
C ARG A 142 -12.32 6.56 -19.98
N PHE A 143 -11.29 5.72 -19.87
CA PHE A 143 -10.00 5.93 -20.50
C PHE A 143 -9.67 4.88 -21.57
N GLY A 144 -10.57 3.94 -21.81
CA GLY A 144 -10.47 2.98 -22.91
C GLY A 144 -9.41 1.88 -22.71
N TYR A 145 -9.04 1.55 -21.48
CA TYR A 145 -8.11 0.46 -21.19
C TYR A 145 -8.44 -0.30 -19.91
N ASP A 146 -8.18 -1.59 -19.94
CA ASP A 146 -8.24 -2.48 -18.79
C ASP A 146 -6.84 -2.62 -18.21
N ILE A 147 -6.72 -2.39 -16.91
CA ILE A 147 -5.46 -2.60 -16.21
C ILE A 147 -5.63 -3.72 -15.21
N GLN A 148 -5.02 -4.86 -15.50
CA GLN A 148 -4.84 -5.88 -14.49
C GLN A 148 -3.78 -5.44 -13.50
N LYS A 149 -4.00 -5.69 -12.21
CA LYS A 149 -3.09 -5.31 -11.14
C LYS A 149 -3.12 -6.31 -10.00
N VAL A 150 -2.03 -6.42 -9.26
CA VAL A 150 -2.05 -6.97 -7.90
C VAL A 150 -2.76 -5.95 -7.03
N GLN A 151 -3.79 -6.38 -6.30
CA GLN A 151 -4.54 -5.49 -5.42
C GLN A 151 -3.64 -5.01 -4.27
N PRO A 152 -3.46 -3.69 -4.08
CA PRO A 152 -2.53 -3.16 -3.09
C PRO A 152 -3.06 -3.25 -1.66
N PHE A 153 -4.35 -3.55 -1.48
CA PHE A 153 -5.03 -3.53 -0.17
C PHE A 153 -4.36 -4.44 0.84
N ILE A 154 -3.97 -5.64 0.39
CA ILE A 154 -3.11 -6.58 1.08
C ILE A 154 -2.40 -7.45 0.04
N CYS A 155 -1.08 -7.46 0.06
CA CYS A 155 -0.28 -8.36 -0.77
C CYS A 155 1.10 -8.57 -0.17
N PHE A 156 1.60 -9.79 -0.25
CA PHE A 156 2.99 -10.10 0.06
C PHE A 156 3.89 -9.68 -1.11
N LEU A 157 5.03 -9.10 -0.79
CA LEU A 157 6.08 -8.72 -1.75
C LEU A 157 7.38 -9.42 -1.39
N ASN A 158 7.90 -10.19 -2.31
CA ASN A 158 9.23 -10.81 -2.19
C ASN A 158 10.29 -9.82 -2.69
N VAL A 159 10.61 -8.85 -1.85
CA VAL A 159 11.53 -7.76 -2.20
C VAL A 159 12.88 -8.27 -2.71
N PRO A 160 13.57 -9.24 -2.05
CA PRO A 160 14.84 -9.75 -2.57
C PRO A 160 14.72 -10.39 -3.96
N LEU A 161 13.62 -11.08 -4.25
CA LEU A 161 13.39 -11.66 -5.58
C LEU A 161 13.17 -10.56 -6.62
N LEU A 162 12.33 -9.58 -6.31
CA LEU A 162 12.07 -8.44 -7.19
C LEU A 162 13.35 -7.66 -7.51
N GLN A 163 14.16 -7.37 -6.48
CA GLN A 163 15.43 -6.63 -6.64
C GLN A 163 16.46 -7.40 -7.49
N ARG A 164 16.58 -8.72 -7.33
CA ARG A 164 17.46 -9.55 -8.17
C ARG A 164 17.11 -9.48 -9.66
N HIS A 165 15.84 -9.25 -9.97
CA HIS A 165 15.35 -9.11 -11.36
C HIS A 165 15.22 -7.65 -11.80
N GLY A 166 15.70 -6.67 -11.01
CA GLY A 166 15.63 -5.25 -11.32
C GLY A 166 14.20 -4.69 -11.34
N ILE A 167 13.24 -5.41 -10.75
CA ILE A 167 11.84 -4.99 -10.74
C ILE A 167 11.60 -4.05 -9.55
N ARG A 168 11.08 -2.87 -9.87
CA ARG A 168 10.67 -1.87 -8.90
C ARG A 168 9.14 -1.84 -8.80
N TYR A 169 8.63 -1.59 -7.59
CA TYR A 169 7.20 -1.40 -7.38
C TYR A 169 6.69 -0.13 -8.07
N PHE A 170 7.52 0.90 -8.12
CA PHE A 170 7.24 2.18 -8.73
C PHE A 170 7.98 2.35 -10.07
N ASN A 171 7.25 2.82 -11.10
CA ASN A 171 7.82 3.28 -12.34
C ASN A 171 7.14 4.58 -12.77
N GLY A 172 7.85 5.70 -12.63
CA GLY A 172 7.31 7.04 -12.88
C GLY A 172 6.95 7.31 -14.34
N GLU A 173 7.54 6.59 -15.29
CA GLU A 173 7.22 6.76 -16.71
C GLU A 173 5.83 6.24 -17.06
N TYR A 174 5.36 5.22 -16.34
CA TYR A 174 4.12 4.52 -16.62
C TYR A 174 3.01 4.77 -15.60
N MET A 175 3.29 5.50 -14.52
CA MET A 175 2.24 5.78 -13.54
C MET A 175 1.12 6.64 -14.13
N TRP A 176 -0.10 6.14 -14.00
CA TRP A 176 -1.24 6.72 -14.66
C TRP A 176 -1.55 8.16 -14.22
N ASN A 177 -1.28 8.53 -13.01
CA ASN A 177 -1.51 9.89 -12.51
C ASN A 177 -0.28 10.80 -12.56
N LEU A 178 0.78 10.37 -13.24
CA LEU A 178 1.95 11.20 -13.56
C LEU A 178 2.02 11.58 -15.03
N THR A 179 1.17 11.02 -15.88
CA THR A 179 1.25 11.26 -17.32
C THR A 179 0.05 12.03 -17.82
N SER A 180 0.24 13.22 -18.38
CA SER A 180 -0.77 14.00 -19.09
C SER A 180 -1.13 13.41 -20.46
N VAL A 181 -0.16 12.78 -21.11
CA VAL A 181 -0.33 12.11 -22.42
C VAL A 181 -0.99 10.74 -22.21
N ARG A 182 -1.95 10.36 -23.06
CA ARG A 182 -2.64 9.06 -23.02
C ARG A 182 -1.92 8.01 -23.86
N PRO A 183 -0.79 7.43 -23.42
CA PRO A 183 -0.29 6.23 -24.06
C PRO A 183 -1.12 5.03 -23.57
N ASN A 184 -1.22 4.00 -24.39
CA ASN A 184 -1.88 2.73 -24.06
C ASN A 184 -1.17 1.93 -22.95
N HIS A 185 -0.30 2.57 -22.17
CA HIS A 185 0.61 1.94 -21.22
C HIS A 185 0.68 2.70 -19.89
N ARG A 186 -0.46 2.97 -19.29
CA ARG A 186 -0.53 3.60 -17.97
C ARG A 186 -0.92 2.59 -16.93
N TYR A 187 -0.25 2.63 -15.79
CA TYR A 187 -0.46 1.68 -14.71
C TYR A 187 -0.89 2.38 -13.43
N ASP A 188 -1.90 1.83 -12.78
CA ASP A 188 -2.32 2.17 -11.43
C ASP A 188 -1.46 1.39 -10.41
N THR A 189 -1.67 1.65 -9.11
CA THR A 189 -0.99 0.97 -8.01
C THR A 189 -1.07 -0.57 -8.17
N GLY A 190 0.09 -1.23 -8.17
CA GLY A 190 0.20 -2.69 -8.33
C GLY A 190 0.13 -3.20 -9.78
N ALA A 191 -0.26 -2.37 -10.76
CA ALA A 191 -0.38 -2.80 -12.15
C ALA A 191 0.99 -2.90 -12.84
N TRP A 192 1.88 -1.95 -12.58
CA TRP A 192 3.26 -2.03 -13.07
C TRP A 192 3.97 -3.27 -12.51
N LEU A 193 3.85 -3.53 -11.21
CA LEU A 193 4.42 -4.72 -10.58
C LEU A 193 4.00 -6.00 -11.30
N LEU A 194 2.70 -6.18 -11.51
CA LEU A 194 2.16 -7.38 -12.18
C LEU A 194 2.75 -7.55 -13.56
N ARG A 195 2.81 -6.47 -14.34
CA ARG A 195 3.36 -6.49 -15.68
C ARG A 195 4.85 -6.82 -15.69
N ALA A 196 5.63 -6.12 -14.88
CA ALA A 196 7.08 -6.34 -14.82
C ALA A 196 7.43 -7.77 -14.38
N CYS A 197 6.68 -8.33 -13.42
CA CYS A 197 6.85 -9.73 -13.04
C CYS A 197 6.55 -10.69 -14.20
N ARG A 198 5.45 -10.47 -14.95
CA ARG A 198 5.11 -11.30 -16.11
C ARG A 198 6.19 -11.22 -17.22
N GLU A 199 6.68 -10.03 -17.53
CA GLU A 199 7.74 -9.83 -18.53
C GLU A 199 9.06 -10.50 -18.11
N ALA A 200 9.35 -10.56 -16.82
CA ALA A 200 10.50 -11.26 -16.25
C ALA A 200 10.30 -12.76 -16.04
N GLY A 201 9.12 -13.31 -16.35
CA GLY A 201 8.79 -14.72 -16.11
C GLY A 201 8.63 -15.08 -14.64
N LEU A 202 8.46 -14.10 -13.76
CA LEU A 202 8.23 -14.33 -12.33
C LEU A 202 6.78 -14.66 -12.05
N GLN A 203 6.58 -15.66 -11.18
CA GLN A 203 5.26 -16.08 -10.77
C GLN A 203 4.76 -15.30 -9.55
N GLY A 204 3.46 -15.12 -9.48
CA GLY A 204 2.74 -14.74 -8.28
C GLY A 204 1.81 -15.88 -7.85
N HIS A 205 1.32 -15.79 -6.62
CA HIS A 205 0.33 -16.72 -6.10
C HIS A 205 -0.98 -15.99 -5.76
N GLU A 206 -2.10 -16.52 -6.29
CA GLU A 206 -3.42 -15.93 -6.08
C GLU A 206 -4.02 -16.39 -4.77
N LEU A 207 -4.44 -15.42 -3.93
CA LEU A 207 -5.26 -15.64 -2.74
C LEU A 207 -6.50 -14.75 -2.79
N PRO A 208 -7.68 -15.26 -2.38
CA PRO A 208 -8.91 -14.48 -2.35
C PRO A 208 -8.88 -13.49 -1.17
N ILE A 209 -8.29 -12.30 -1.37
CA ILE A 209 -8.05 -11.32 -0.29
C ILE A 209 -9.31 -10.92 0.48
N GLY A 210 -10.50 -11.00 -0.13
CA GLY A 210 -11.77 -10.76 0.54
C GLY A 210 -12.05 -11.67 1.74
N ASP A 211 -11.42 -12.85 1.80
CA ASP A 211 -11.50 -13.76 2.94
C ASP A 211 -10.62 -13.29 4.11
N TYR A 212 -9.57 -12.55 3.82
CA TYR A 212 -8.55 -12.10 4.79
C TYR A 212 -8.81 -10.71 5.33
N ILE A 213 -9.45 -9.84 4.56
CA ILE A 213 -9.62 -8.45 4.95
C ILE A 213 -11.04 -7.92 4.74
N ARG A 214 -11.33 -6.85 5.50
CA ARG A 214 -12.40 -5.91 5.23
C ARG A 214 -11.79 -4.58 4.83
N HIS A 215 -12.07 -4.12 3.62
CA HIS A 215 -11.54 -2.86 3.11
C HIS A 215 -12.61 -1.77 3.17
N LEU A 216 -12.26 -0.58 3.67
CA LEU A 216 -13.19 0.55 3.75
C LEU A 216 -13.54 1.10 2.36
N GLY A 217 -12.63 0.98 1.42
CA GLY A 217 -12.78 1.45 0.06
C GLY A 217 -12.89 2.97 -0.06
N HIS A 218 -11.88 3.60 -0.62
CA HIS A 218 -11.77 5.06 -0.77
C HIS A 218 -11.83 5.86 0.55
N GLY A 219 -11.57 5.22 1.69
CA GLY A 219 -11.72 5.83 3.02
C GLY A 219 -10.78 6.99 3.27
N SER A 220 -9.55 6.89 2.78
CA SER A 220 -8.54 7.95 2.89
C SER A 220 -8.81 9.18 2.02
N TRP A 221 -9.69 9.06 1.01
CA TRP A 221 -9.85 10.08 -0.02
C TRP A 221 -11.15 10.86 0.03
N ARG A 222 -12.24 10.26 0.50
CA ARG A 222 -13.59 10.78 0.29
C ARG A 222 -14.40 11.00 1.55
N GLY A 223 -13.75 11.10 2.71
CA GLY A 223 -14.45 11.42 3.95
C GLY A 223 -15.58 10.44 4.28
N ARG A 224 -15.46 9.16 3.89
CA ARG A 224 -16.40 8.14 4.37
C ARG A 224 -16.35 8.10 5.89
N PRO A 225 -17.47 7.84 6.57
CA PRO A 225 -17.50 7.85 8.01
C PRO A 225 -16.60 6.74 8.58
N VAL A 226 -15.35 7.09 8.87
CA VAL A 226 -14.36 6.20 9.49
C VAL A 226 -14.90 5.63 10.79
N ALA A 227 -15.62 6.47 11.56
CA ALA A 227 -16.22 6.08 12.83
C ALA A 227 -17.25 4.96 12.63
N ASP A 228 -18.09 5.05 11.62
CA ASP A 228 -19.10 4.02 11.31
C ASP A 228 -18.43 2.72 10.86
N PHE A 229 -17.43 2.81 9.99
CA PHE A 229 -16.68 1.63 9.55
C PHE A 229 -16.01 0.92 10.73
N LEU A 230 -15.32 1.65 11.60
CA LEU A 230 -14.68 1.10 12.77
C LEU A 230 -15.69 0.54 13.79
N SER A 231 -16.80 1.24 14.00
CA SER A 231 -17.88 0.78 14.89
C SER A 231 -18.52 -0.52 14.40
N LEU A 232 -18.90 -0.57 13.12
CA LEU A 232 -19.53 -1.75 12.51
C LEU A 232 -18.59 -2.97 12.46
N ASN A 233 -17.29 -2.77 12.52
CA ASN A 233 -16.29 -3.83 12.45
C ASN A 233 -15.48 -3.96 13.75
N ARG A 234 -16.01 -3.46 14.88
CA ARG A 234 -15.31 -3.43 16.18
C ARG A 234 -14.73 -4.78 16.58
N GLN A 235 -15.45 -5.85 16.34
CA GLN A 235 -15.02 -7.22 16.63
C GLN A 235 -13.75 -7.66 15.89
N LEU A 236 -13.33 -6.96 14.86
CA LEU A 236 -12.12 -7.32 14.11
C LEU A 236 -10.84 -6.72 14.73
N TRP A 237 -10.95 -5.63 15.51
CA TRP A 237 -9.78 -4.90 16.00
C TRP A 237 -9.80 -4.58 17.51
N CYS A 238 -10.90 -4.85 18.21
CA CYS A 238 -10.98 -4.80 19.66
C CYS A 238 -10.93 -6.21 20.34
#